data_fe16764b8835ddab72f724dede3e0086
#
_entry.id   fe16764b8835ddab72f724dede3e0086
#
_cell.length_a   1.000
_cell.length_b   1.000
_cell.length_c   1.000
_cell.angle_alpha   90.00
_cell.angle_beta   90.00
_cell.angle_gamma   90.00
#
_symmetry.space_group_name_H-M   'P 1'
#
loop_
_entity.id
_entity.type
_entity.pdbx_description
1 polymer ?
#
loop_
_entity_poly.entity_id
_entity_poly.type
_entity_poly.pdbx_seq_one_letter_code
_entity_poly.pdbx_strand_id
1 'polypeptide(L)'
;MRDWYDAPYENESVRKFLAGEPDDLEWSNSWLDLVRAGRAEGRTFSRVRVVSIPLTDYSRFGLWASQFTVAAGEDIRYVARDEAAGLPDHDYWMFDSRTVVRMHFDDQSVFLGGELIEDPGLVVQHNYWRDAAWHTAVRREDFATE
;
A
#
# COMPACT_ATOMS: atom_id res chain seq x y z
N MET A 1 1.50 8.25 -1.51
CA MET A 1 1.97 7.08 -2.27
C MET A 1 2.54 7.54 -3.60
N ARG A 2 3.65 6.95 -4.02
CA ARG A 2 4.28 7.21 -5.31
C ARG A 2 3.60 6.38 -6.40
N ASP A 3 3.73 6.82 -7.65
CA ASP A 3 3.20 6.08 -8.80
C ASP A 3 4.10 4.91 -9.23
N TRP A 4 5.31 4.87 -8.69
CA TRP A 4 6.29 3.83 -8.96
C TRP A 4 7.27 3.70 -7.80
N TYR A 5 7.74 2.48 -7.57
CA TYR A 5 8.78 2.14 -6.59
C TYR A 5 9.83 1.27 -7.26
N ASP A 6 11.12 1.57 -7.03
CA ASP A 6 12.20 0.72 -7.49
C ASP A 6 12.52 -0.32 -6.41
N ALA A 7 11.91 -1.49 -6.55
CA ALA A 7 12.10 -2.61 -5.65
C ALA A 7 12.58 -3.83 -6.46
N PRO A 8 13.87 -4.21 -6.36
CA PRO A 8 14.43 -5.28 -7.19
C PRO A 8 13.64 -6.59 -7.15
N TYR A 9 13.11 -6.97 -5.97
CA TYR A 9 12.29 -8.19 -5.83
C TYR A 9 10.95 -8.11 -6.54
N GLU A 10 10.41 -6.90 -6.77
CA GLU A 10 9.16 -6.69 -7.50
C GLU A 10 9.39 -6.47 -9.00
N ASN A 11 10.53 -5.90 -9.39
CA ASN A 11 10.77 -5.46 -10.76
C ASN A 11 10.59 -6.58 -11.80
N GLU A 12 11.04 -7.78 -11.50
CA GLU A 12 10.87 -8.93 -12.39
C GLU A 12 9.39 -9.34 -12.49
N SER A 13 8.65 -9.29 -11.40
CA SER A 13 7.21 -9.57 -11.41
C SER A 13 6.43 -8.53 -12.22
N VAL A 14 6.79 -7.26 -12.11
CA VAL A 14 6.21 -6.20 -12.96
C VAL A 14 6.47 -6.49 -14.42
N ARG A 15 7.72 -6.85 -14.78
CA ARG A 15 8.07 -7.21 -16.16
C ARG A 15 7.24 -8.38 -16.67
N LYS A 16 7.10 -9.45 -15.89
CA LYS A 16 6.29 -10.62 -16.24
C LYS A 16 4.83 -10.24 -16.43
N PHE A 17 4.29 -9.45 -15.54
CA PHE A 17 2.89 -8.98 -15.63
C PHE A 17 2.64 -8.23 -16.93
N LEU A 18 3.54 -7.30 -17.29
CA LEU A 18 3.41 -6.52 -18.52
C LEU A 18 3.56 -7.39 -19.79
N ALA A 19 4.35 -8.45 -19.71
CA ALA A 19 4.57 -9.39 -20.81
C ALA A 19 3.49 -10.49 -20.90
N GLY A 20 2.56 -10.54 -19.93
CA GLY A 20 1.56 -11.62 -19.87
C GLY A 20 2.14 -12.97 -19.50
N GLU A 21 3.32 -13.00 -18.87
CA GLU A 21 3.98 -14.21 -18.41
C GLU A 21 3.46 -14.67 -17.05
N PRO A 22 3.43 -15.99 -16.78
CA PRO A 22 3.05 -16.48 -15.46
C PRO A 22 4.07 -16.10 -14.38
N ASP A 23 3.59 -15.84 -13.16
CA ASP A 23 4.40 -15.50 -12.02
C ASP A 23 3.73 -16.03 -10.75
N ASP A 24 4.49 -16.68 -9.88
CA ASP A 24 4.00 -17.21 -8.60
C ASP A 24 4.09 -16.18 -7.47
N LEU A 25 4.72 -15.02 -7.69
CA LEU A 25 4.92 -13.97 -6.68
C LEU A 25 5.56 -14.52 -5.38
N GLU A 26 6.50 -15.44 -5.51
CA GLU A 26 7.12 -16.13 -4.37
C GLU A 26 7.67 -15.15 -3.31
N TRP A 27 8.23 -14.02 -3.75
CA TRP A 27 8.76 -13.00 -2.85
C TRP A 27 7.71 -12.42 -1.90
N SER A 28 6.42 -12.53 -2.23
CA SER A 28 5.33 -12.00 -1.40
C SER A 28 4.85 -12.98 -0.34
N ASN A 29 5.27 -14.26 -0.39
CA ASN A 29 4.74 -15.30 0.49
C ASN A 29 4.93 -15.01 1.97
N SER A 30 6.06 -14.42 2.37
CA SER A 30 6.30 -14.06 3.77
C SER A 30 5.28 -13.04 4.28
N TRP A 31 4.90 -12.07 3.47
CA TRP A 31 3.86 -11.11 3.82
C TRP A 31 2.49 -11.77 3.92
N LEU A 32 2.13 -12.60 2.94
CA LEU A 32 0.85 -13.31 2.95
C LEU A 32 0.70 -14.20 4.18
N ASP A 33 1.76 -14.91 4.54
CA ASP A 33 1.78 -15.77 5.73
C ASP A 33 1.64 -14.94 7.02
N LEU A 34 2.30 -13.78 7.09
CA LEU A 34 2.20 -12.87 8.23
C LEU A 34 0.76 -12.34 8.38
N VAL A 35 0.13 -11.96 7.28
CA VAL A 35 -1.27 -11.48 7.29
C VAL A 35 -2.21 -12.59 7.76
N ARG A 36 -2.09 -13.80 7.20
CA ARG A 36 -2.93 -14.94 7.59
C ARG A 36 -2.79 -15.26 9.07
N ALA A 37 -1.55 -15.35 9.56
CA ALA A 37 -1.28 -15.64 10.97
C ALA A 37 -1.80 -14.54 11.89
N GLY A 38 -1.58 -13.27 11.53
CA GLY A 38 -2.08 -12.13 12.29
C GLY A 38 -3.60 -12.09 12.35
N ARG A 39 -4.28 -12.35 11.23
CA ARG A 39 -5.74 -12.42 11.18
C ARG A 39 -6.29 -13.53 12.08
N ALA A 40 -5.65 -14.69 12.08
CA ALA A 40 -6.02 -15.80 12.98
C ALA A 40 -5.90 -15.43 14.47
N GLU A 41 -5.00 -14.49 14.80
CA GLU A 41 -4.80 -13.97 16.15
C GLU A 41 -5.67 -12.73 16.46
N GLY A 42 -6.54 -12.33 15.54
CA GLY A 42 -7.43 -11.18 15.71
C GLY A 42 -6.82 -9.82 15.35
N ARG A 43 -5.66 -9.79 14.73
CA ARG A 43 -5.07 -8.55 14.21
C ARG A 43 -5.73 -8.16 12.90
N THR A 44 -5.75 -6.87 12.60
CA THR A 44 -6.29 -6.34 11.35
C THR A 44 -5.19 -5.67 10.53
N PHE A 45 -5.27 -5.81 9.21
CA PHE A 45 -4.34 -5.21 8.26
C PHE A 45 -5.16 -4.43 7.25
N SER A 46 -4.90 -3.14 7.14
CA SER A 46 -5.59 -2.27 6.19
C SER A 46 -4.61 -1.35 5.48
N ARG A 47 -4.96 -0.97 4.26
CA ARG A 47 -4.12 -0.13 3.43
C ARG A 47 -4.98 0.75 2.52
N VAL A 48 -4.58 2.00 2.39
CA VAL A 48 -5.10 2.89 1.34
C VAL A 48 -3.99 3.17 0.35
N ARG A 49 -4.27 2.97 -0.92
CA ARG A 49 -3.37 3.30 -2.02
C ARG A 49 -3.90 4.51 -2.76
N VAL A 50 -3.08 5.55 -2.85
CA VAL A 50 -3.38 6.75 -3.65
C VAL A 50 -2.73 6.55 -5.01
N VAL A 51 -3.51 6.53 -6.07
CA VAL A 51 -3.04 6.22 -7.42
C VAL A 51 -3.43 7.29 -8.42
N SER A 52 -2.57 7.53 -9.41
CA SER A 52 -2.88 8.42 -10.52
C SER A 52 -3.81 7.74 -11.52
N ILE A 53 -4.70 8.50 -12.13
CA ILE A 53 -5.60 8.02 -13.17
C ILE A 53 -5.25 8.74 -14.48
N PRO A 54 -5.01 8.02 -15.59
CA PRO A 54 -5.02 6.56 -15.72
C PRO A 54 -3.90 5.89 -14.92
N LEU A 55 -4.13 4.64 -14.53
CA LEU A 55 -3.15 3.88 -13.73
C LEU A 55 -1.82 3.73 -14.47
N THR A 56 -0.72 3.90 -13.75
CA THR A 56 0.62 3.56 -14.25
C THR A 56 0.76 2.04 -14.36
N ASP A 57 1.76 1.58 -15.09
CA ASP A 57 2.05 0.14 -15.20
C ASP A 57 2.29 -0.50 -13.83
N TYR A 58 3.04 0.20 -12.95
CA TYR A 58 3.26 -0.27 -11.58
C TYR A 58 1.95 -0.37 -10.80
N SER A 59 1.07 0.62 -10.91
CA SER A 59 -0.22 0.61 -10.19
C SER A 59 -1.16 -0.45 -10.74
N ARG A 60 -1.14 -0.74 -12.04
CA ARG A 60 -1.90 -1.85 -12.63
C ARG A 60 -1.40 -3.19 -12.11
N PHE A 61 -0.09 -3.38 -12.05
CA PHE A 61 0.51 -4.56 -11.42
C PHE A 61 0.08 -4.68 -9.96
N GLY A 62 0.18 -3.60 -9.19
CA GLY A 62 -0.23 -3.57 -7.78
C GLY A 62 -1.70 -3.92 -7.57
N LEU A 63 -2.57 -3.41 -8.44
CA LEU A 63 -4.00 -3.72 -8.39
C LEU A 63 -4.25 -5.21 -8.67
N TRP A 64 -3.58 -5.78 -9.65
CA TRP A 64 -3.66 -7.22 -9.92
C TRP A 64 -3.11 -8.05 -8.76
N ALA A 65 -1.91 -7.73 -8.28
CA ALA A 65 -1.24 -8.49 -7.21
C ALA A 65 -1.98 -8.40 -5.87
N SER A 66 -2.67 -7.30 -5.60
CA SER A 66 -3.38 -7.09 -4.33
C SER A 66 -4.54 -8.06 -4.10
N GLN A 67 -5.04 -8.74 -5.14
CA GLN A 67 -6.04 -9.79 -4.97
C GLN A 67 -5.57 -10.91 -4.03
N PHE A 68 -4.28 -11.20 -4.03
CA PHE A 68 -3.69 -12.25 -3.18
C PHE A 68 -3.58 -11.81 -1.72
N THR A 69 -3.22 -10.55 -1.47
CA THR A 69 -3.16 -10.02 -0.11
C THR A 69 -4.55 -9.82 0.49
N VAL A 70 -5.52 -9.41 -0.31
CA VAL A 70 -6.94 -9.36 0.11
C VAL A 70 -7.43 -10.77 0.46
N ALA A 71 -7.12 -11.78 -0.35
CA ALA A 71 -7.47 -13.17 -0.06
C ALA A 71 -6.81 -13.68 1.23
N ALA A 72 -5.63 -13.17 1.59
CA ALA A 72 -4.96 -13.49 2.85
C ALA A 72 -5.59 -12.79 4.07
N GLY A 73 -6.40 -11.74 3.87
CA GLY A 73 -7.14 -11.06 4.94
C GLY A 73 -6.85 -9.57 5.11
N GLU A 74 -6.09 -8.96 4.21
CA GLU A 74 -5.84 -7.52 4.22
C GLU A 74 -7.02 -6.77 3.58
N ASP A 75 -7.45 -5.65 4.19
CA ASP A 75 -8.44 -4.74 3.59
C ASP A 75 -7.68 -3.66 2.83
N ILE A 76 -7.73 -3.70 1.50
CA ILE A 76 -7.05 -2.74 0.64
C ILE A 76 -8.07 -1.88 -0.08
N ARG A 77 -7.88 -0.57 0.02
CA ARG A 77 -8.72 0.43 -0.63
C ARG A 77 -7.89 1.35 -1.51
N TYR A 78 -8.55 1.94 -2.48
CA TYR A 78 -7.94 2.81 -3.48
C TYR A 78 -8.64 4.15 -3.54
N VAL A 79 -7.86 5.20 -3.76
CA VAL A 79 -8.37 6.56 -4.01
C VAL A 79 -7.56 7.18 -5.14
N ALA A 80 -8.24 7.87 -6.05
CA ALA A 80 -7.57 8.62 -7.11
C ALA A 80 -6.81 9.82 -6.51
N ARG A 81 -5.65 10.13 -7.07
CA ARG A 81 -4.78 11.19 -6.53
C ARG A 81 -5.44 12.56 -6.52
N ASP A 82 -6.28 12.85 -7.50
CA ASP A 82 -7.03 14.11 -7.56
C ASP A 82 -8.13 14.21 -6.49
N GLU A 83 -8.56 13.08 -5.94
CA GLU A 83 -9.51 13.01 -4.82
C GLU A 83 -8.82 12.96 -3.46
N ALA A 84 -7.48 12.94 -3.43
CA ALA A 84 -6.67 12.78 -2.23
C ALA A 84 -6.13 14.11 -1.69
N ALA A 85 -6.78 15.23 -2.03
CA ALA A 85 -6.38 16.55 -1.53
C ALA A 85 -6.39 16.57 0.01
N GLY A 86 -5.34 17.14 0.60
CA GLY A 86 -5.19 17.19 2.05
C GLY A 86 -4.50 15.98 2.69
N LEU A 87 -4.25 14.92 1.92
CA LEU A 87 -3.43 13.81 2.38
C LEU A 87 -1.93 14.13 2.22
N PRO A 88 -1.05 13.54 3.03
CA PRO A 88 0.37 13.79 2.93
C PRO A 88 0.97 13.17 1.66
N ASP A 89 2.08 13.74 1.20
CA ASP A 89 2.83 13.21 0.06
C ASP A 89 3.70 12.00 0.40
N HIS A 90 3.96 11.77 1.68
CA HIS A 90 4.79 10.66 2.11
C HIS A 90 3.97 9.41 2.42
N ASP A 91 4.60 8.26 2.29
CA ASP A 91 4.04 6.97 2.71
C ASP A 91 4.41 6.69 4.16
N TYR A 92 3.52 6.03 4.87
CA TYR A 92 3.78 5.65 6.26
C TYR A 92 3.01 4.38 6.64
N TRP A 93 3.52 3.71 7.66
CA TRP A 93 2.84 2.64 8.38
C TRP A 93 2.37 3.15 9.73
N MET A 94 1.22 2.66 10.18
CA MET A 94 0.74 2.90 11.55
C MET A 94 0.53 1.56 12.26
N PHE A 95 0.91 1.54 13.54
CA PHE A 95 0.73 0.39 14.41
C PHE A 95 -0.11 0.79 15.61
N ASP A 96 -1.28 0.18 15.75
CA ASP A 96 -2.23 0.40 16.86
C ASP A 96 -2.62 1.88 17.07
N SER A 97 -2.58 2.68 16.03
CA SER A 97 -2.86 4.13 16.07
C SER A 97 -1.93 4.91 17.02
N ARG A 98 -0.82 4.33 17.45
CA ARG A 98 0.13 4.91 18.42
C ARG A 98 1.50 5.17 17.85
N THR A 99 1.93 4.35 16.92
CA THR A 99 3.28 4.41 16.35
C THR A 99 3.19 4.60 14.86
N VAL A 100 3.93 5.57 14.34
CA VAL A 100 4.02 5.84 12.91
C VAL A 100 5.44 5.58 12.44
N VAL A 101 5.59 4.90 11.31
CA VAL A 101 6.86 4.76 10.61
C VAL A 101 6.73 5.45 9.26
N ARG A 102 7.36 6.61 9.13
CA ARG A 102 7.42 7.34 7.86
C ARG A 102 8.46 6.69 6.96
N MET A 103 8.07 6.37 5.74
CA MET A 103 8.96 5.75 4.76
C MET A 103 9.66 6.84 3.95
N HIS A 104 10.98 6.72 3.83
CA HIS A 104 11.80 7.64 3.05
C HIS A 104 12.31 6.97 1.77
N PHE A 105 12.22 7.69 0.67
CA PHE A 105 12.67 7.25 -0.66
C PHE A 105 13.59 8.31 -1.26
N ASP A 106 14.54 7.89 -2.10
CA ASP A 106 15.36 8.82 -2.88
C ASP A 106 14.59 9.33 -4.13
N ASP A 107 15.26 10.16 -4.93
CA ASP A 107 14.68 10.74 -6.15
C ASP A 107 14.33 9.69 -7.21
N GLN A 108 14.88 8.48 -7.09
CA GLN A 108 14.64 7.37 -8.00
C GLN A 108 13.65 6.35 -7.42
N SER A 109 12.94 6.72 -6.36
CA SER A 109 11.94 5.87 -5.69
C SER A 109 12.51 4.60 -5.05
N VAL A 110 13.79 4.63 -4.68
CA VAL A 110 14.45 3.56 -3.92
C VAL A 110 14.23 3.81 -2.42
N PHE A 111 13.82 2.78 -1.69
CA PHE A 111 13.56 2.88 -0.25
C PHE A 111 14.87 3.09 0.51
N LEU A 112 14.92 4.15 1.31
CA LEU A 112 16.09 4.52 2.12
C LEU A 112 16.00 4.07 3.57
N GLY A 113 14.79 3.92 4.11
CA GLY A 113 14.56 3.51 5.49
C GLY A 113 13.29 4.12 6.05
N GLY A 114 12.94 3.67 7.26
CA GLY A 114 11.79 4.17 8.01
C GLY A 114 12.23 5.08 9.15
N GLU A 115 11.43 6.11 9.40
CA GLU A 115 11.60 7.01 10.54
C GLU A 115 10.50 6.74 11.56
N LEU A 116 10.89 6.36 12.78
CA LEU A 116 9.96 6.13 13.87
C LEU A 116 9.46 7.48 14.41
N ILE A 117 8.14 7.65 14.46
CA ILE A 117 7.47 8.84 14.94
C ILE A 117 6.56 8.44 16.10
N GLU A 118 6.85 8.97 17.29
CA GLU A 118 6.06 8.75 18.51
C GLU A 118 5.58 10.07 19.15
N ASP A 119 5.93 11.22 18.57
CA ASP A 119 5.43 12.51 19.03
C ASP A 119 3.90 12.54 18.97
N PRO A 120 3.20 12.83 20.09
CA PRO A 120 1.73 12.75 20.13
C PRO A 120 1.02 13.60 19.09
N GLY A 121 1.50 14.82 18.84
CA GLY A 121 0.91 15.71 17.84
C GLY A 121 1.01 15.15 16.42
N LEU A 122 2.18 14.61 16.07
CA LEU A 122 2.40 14.00 14.76
C LEU A 122 1.61 12.69 14.61
N VAL A 123 1.52 11.89 15.66
CA VAL A 123 0.73 10.66 15.65
C VAL A 123 -0.75 10.97 15.43
N VAL A 124 -1.30 11.97 16.13
CA VAL A 124 -2.70 12.40 15.93
C VAL A 124 -2.93 12.89 14.51
N GLN A 125 -2.00 13.65 13.94
CA GLN A 125 -2.10 14.12 12.57
C GLN A 125 -2.14 12.96 11.57
N HIS A 126 -1.32 11.93 11.76
CA HIS A 126 -1.31 10.74 10.90
C HIS A 126 -2.59 9.90 11.07
N ASN A 127 -3.15 9.82 12.28
CA ASN A 127 -4.45 9.20 12.50
C ASN A 127 -5.55 9.91 11.72
N TYR A 128 -5.55 11.24 11.74
CA TYR A 128 -6.51 12.04 10.96
C TYR A 128 -6.39 11.74 9.46
N TRP A 129 -5.18 11.74 8.92
CA TRP A 129 -4.95 11.43 7.50
C TRP A 129 -5.40 10.03 7.13
N ARG A 130 -5.11 9.04 7.98
CA ARG A 130 -5.58 7.67 7.78
C ARG A 130 -7.10 7.61 7.70
N ASP A 131 -7.78 8.23 8.65
CA ASP A 131 -9.24 8.18 8.72
C ASP A 131 -9.88 8.93 7.55
N ALA A 132 -9.33 10.08 7.17
CA ALA A 132 -9.79 10.83 6.00
C ALA A 132 -9.61 10.01 4.71
N ALA A 133 -8.44 9.40 4.52
CA ALA A 133 -8.17 8.55 3.36
C ALA A 133 -9.11 7.34 3.31
N TRP A 134 -9.33 6.69 4.43
CA TRP A 134 -10.23 5.54 4.53
C TRP A 134 -11.66 5.87 4.17
N HIS A 135 -12.12 7.04 4.58
CA HIS A 135 -13.48 7.52 4.29
C HIS A 135 -13.72 7.74 2.79
N THR A 136 -12.71 8.26 2.09
CA THR A 136 -12.82 8.57 0.66
C THR A 136 -12.55 7.35 -0.24
N ALA A 137 -11.68 6.44 0.21
CA ALA A 137 -11.22 5.32 -0.61
C ALA A 137 -12.31 4.26 -0.80
N VAL A 138 -12.29 3.61 -1.96
CA VAL A 138 -13.17 2.48 -2.29
C VAL A 138 -12.43 1.16 -2.18
N ARG A 139 -13.15 0.09 -1.91
CA ARG A 139 -12.56 -1.24 -1.82
C ARG A 139 -11.91 -1.65 -3.13
N ARG A 140 -10.87 -2.46 -3.02
CA ARG A 140 -10.14 -2.96 -4.19
C ARG A 140 -11.08 -3.61 -5.21
N GLU A 141 -12.04 -4.41 -4.75
CA GLU A 141 -12.98 -5.12 -5.63
C GLU A 141 -13.84 -4.15 -6.44
N ASP A 142 -14.30 -3.08 -5.81
CA ASP A 142 -15.14 -2.06 -6.45
C ASP A 142 -14.30 -1.20 -7.40
N PHE A 143 -13.08 -0.86 -6.99
CA PHE A 143 -12.16 -0.07 -7.80
C PHE A 143 -11.71 -0.82 -9.07
N ALA A 144 -11.49 -2.13 -8.97
CA ALA A 144 -11.02 -2.95 -10.09
C ALA A 144 -12.08 -3.12 -11.20
N THR A 145 -13.35 -2.78 -10.93
CA THR A 145 -14.43 -2.87 -11.90
C THR A 145 -14.74 -1.55 -12.58
N GLU A 146 -14.13 -0.45 -12.14
CA GLU A 146 -14.24 0.87 -12.76
C GLU A 146 -13.21 1.02 -13.93
#